data_aa6a77305a5c60e3c69bba233bb52892
#
_entry.id   aa6a77305a5c60e3c69bba233bb52892
#
_cell.length_a   1.000
_cell.length_b   1.000
_cell.length_c   1.000
_cell.angle_alpha   90.00
_cell.angle_beta   90.00
_cell.angle_gamma   90.00
#
_symmetry.space_group_name_H-M   'P 1'
#
loop_
_entity.id
_entity.type
_entity.pdbx_description
1 polymer ?
#
loop_
_entity_poly.entity_id
_entity_poly.type
_entity_poly.pdbx_seq_one_letter_code
_entity_poly.pdbx_strand_id
1 'polypeptide(L)'
;MIPPIVPAAGGCFARTWFLPAGRCPAHVRATAEFRMPAIDIDRLLVHMAERRASDLFFSADAPPGIKIEGVTLHLGEEPVSAQDVQALAYSLMSERQQKEFEATMEMNLAIALADVGRFRINIYRQRGSVAVAMRYITSHIPPLDSLGLPERLKELIMIPRGLVLVVGSTGSGKSTTLASMIDYRNERRTGHILTVEEPVEYLHRHKQSIVDQREIGFDTQSYAAALKNAMREAPDVIMIGEIRDSET
;
A
#
# COMPACT_ATOMS: atom_id res chain seq x y z
N MET A 1 -25.04 -16.39 -44.60
CA MET A 1 -24.08 -16.26 -45.72
C MET A 1 -23.14 -15.12 -45.30
N ILE A 2 -21.97 -15.48 -44.73
CA ILE A 2 -20.98 -14.58 -44.21
C ILE A 2 -19.85 -14.51 -45.25
N PRO A 3 -19.43 -13.37 -45.73
CA PRO A 3 -18.30 -13.28 -46.67
C PRO A 3 -16.95 -13.40 -45.95
N PRO A 4 -15.90 -13.88 -46.63
CA PRO A 4 -14.61 -14.17 -46.02
C PRO A 4 -13.74 -12.91 -45.77
N ILE A 5 -12.99 -13.00 -44.68
CA ILE A 5 -11.99 -12.01 -44.29
C ILE A 5 -10.72 -12.22 -45.13
N VAL A 6 -10.33 -11.21 -45.87
CA VAL A 6 -9.03 -11.13 -46.55
C VAL A 6 -8.05 -10.37 -45.63
N PRO A 7 -6.84 -10.87 -45.40
CA PRO A 7 -5.84 -10.09 -44.64
C PRO A 7 -5.17 -9.07 -45.54
N ALA A 8 -5.29 -7.79 -45.20
CA ALA A 8 -4.51 -6.71 -45.81
C ALA A 8 -3.23 -6.47 -45.01
N ALA A 9 -2.15 -6.44 -45.74
CA ALA A 9 -0.80 -6.16 -45.30
C ALA A 9 -0.60 -4.75 -44.76
N GLY A 10 0.29 -4.66 -43.77
CA GLY A 10 1.21 -3.56 -43.54
C GLY A 10 0.63 -2.15 -43.40
N GLY A 11 0.52 -1.69 -42.16
CA GLY A 11 0.26 -0.28 -41.88
C GLY A 11 0.49 0.04 -40.43
N CYS A 12 1.68 0.53 -40.13
CA CYS A 12 2.07 1.10 -38.86
C CYS A 12 1.16 2.30 -38.55
N PHE A 13 0.12 2.13 -37.72
CA PHE A 13 -0.65 3.24 -37.15
C PHE A 13 -0.11 3.57 -35.76
N ALA A 14 1.01 4.31 -35.76
CA ALA A 14 1.35 5.16 -34.64
C ALA A 14 0.28 6.26 -34.55
N ARG A 15 -0.68 6.13 -33.66
CA ARG A 15 -1.50 7.26 -33.23
C ARG A 15 -0.65 8.17 -32.35
N THR A 16 0.07 9.06 -33.01
CA THR A 16 0.64 10.25 -32.41
C THR A 16 -0.52 11.11 -31.86
N TRP A 17 -0.70 11.10 -30.56
CA TRP A 17 -1.41 12.18 -29.89
C TRP A 17 -0.50 13.40 -29.95
N PHE A 18 -0.75 14.30 -30.89
CA PHE A 18 -0.23 15.65 -30.87
C PHE A 18 -0.80 16.38 -29.66
N LEU A 19 -0.04 16.42 -28.58
CA LEU A 19 -0.14 17.49 -27.60
C LEU A 19 0.45 18.73 -28.27
N PRO A 20 -0.21 19.90 -28.18
CA PRO A 20 0.37 21.13 -28.69
C PRO A 20 1.70 21.38 -27.98
N ALA A 21 2.67 21.87 -28.71
CA ALA A 21 4.00 22.24 -28.23
C ALA A 21 3.92 23.40 -27.23
N GLY A 22 3.43 23.08 -26.01
CA GLY A 22 3.59 23.87 -24.81
C GLY A 22 4.83 23.34 -24.13
N ARG A 23 5.85 24.17 -24.05
CA ARG A 23 7.16 23.96 -23.45
C ARG A 23 7.09 22.97 -22.30
N CYS A 24 7.67 21.79 -22.51
CA CYS A 24 8.13 20.96 -21.40
C CYS A 24 8.90 21.88 -20.45
N PRO A 25 8.54 22.02 -19.17
CA PRO A 25 9.39 22.74 -18.26
C PRO A 25 10.71 21.96 -18.21
N ALA A 26 11.67 22.44 -18.99
CA ALA A 26 13.06 22.05 -18.84
C ALA A 26 13.42 22.36 -17.37
N HIS A 27 14.10 21.40 -16.75
CA HIS A 27 14.63 21.39 -15.40
C HIS A 27 13.71 20.83 -14.30
N VAL A 28 13.23 19.59 -14.47
CA VAL A 28 13.44 18.66 -13.38
C VAL A 28 14.75 17.91 -13.71
N ARG A 29 15.86 18.62 -13.58
CA ARG A 29 17.15 17.97 -13.41
C ARG A 29 17.05 17.20 -12.10
N ALA A 30 17.06 15.87 -12.19
CA ALA A 30 17.46 14.99 -11.11
C ALA A 30 18.97 15.22 -10.85
N THR A 31 19.30 16.40 -10.32
CA THR A 31 20.65 16.76 -9.93
C THR A 31 20.69 16.89 -8.43
N ALA A 32 20.62 15.74 -7.76
CA ALA A 32 21.41 15.52 -6.58
C ALA A 32 22.13 14.22 -6.88
N GLU A 33 23.46 14.32 -7.04
CA GLU A 33 24.34 13.17 -7.12
C GLU A 33 24.06 12.27 -5.91
N PHE A 34 23.22 11.27 -6.12
CA PHE A 34 23.01 10.18 -5.16
C PHE A 34 24.23 9.24 -5.30
N ARG A 35 25.40 9.76 -4.93
CA ARG A 35 26.57 8.95 -4.67
C ARG A 35 26.32 8.31 -3.32
N MET A 36 25.96 7.03 -3.32
CA MET A 36 25.54 6.28 -2.14
C MET A 36 26.68 5.94 -1.19
N PRO A 37 26.85 6.71 -0.08
CA PRO A 37 27.30 6.13 1.17
C PRO A 37 26.05 5.93 2.04
N ALA A 38 25.67 4.68 2.27
CA ALA A 38 24.46 4.29 3.03
C ALA A 38 23.16 4.95 2.51
N ILE A 39 22.29 4.12 1.96
CA ILE A 39 20.95 4.56 1.50
C ILE A 39 20.23 5.16 2.72
N ASP A 40 20.01 6.47 2.70
CA ASP A 40 19.22 7.15 3.71
C ASP A 40 17.75 6.78 3.49
N ILE A 41 17.33 5.70 4.17
CA ILE A 41 16.00 5.14 3.99
C ILE A 41 14.91 6.12 4.42
N ASP A 42 15.12 6.89 5.47
CA ASP A 42 14.11 7.82 5.99
C ASP A 42 13.83 8.91 4.95
N ARG A 43 14.85 9.45 4.30
CA ARG A 43 14.67 10.41 3.20
C ARG A 43 13.93 9.81 2.01
N LEU A 44 14.18 8.54 1.69
CA LEU A 44 13.48 7.86 0.60
C LEU A 44 12.00 7.61 0.94
N LEU A 45 11.71 7.23 2.18
CA LEU A 45 10.34 7.04 2.64
C LEU A 45 9.55 8.36 2.66
N VAL A 46 10.18 9.46 3.10
CA VAL A 46 9.60 10.80 2.99
C VAL A 46 9.33 11.16 1.53
N HIS A 47 10.30 10.91 0.64
CA HIS A 47 10.15 11.17 -0.78
C HIS A 47 9.02 10.35 -1.43
N MET A 48 8.85 9.08 -1.03
CA MET A 48 7.70 8.27 -1.45
C MET A 48 6.37 8.95 -1.08
N ALA A 49 6.24 9.39 0.16
CA ALA A 49 5.02 10.02 0.64
C ALA A 49 4.74 11.36 -0.08
N GLU A 50 5.75 12.22 -0.24
CA GLU A 50 5.64 13.51 -0.95
C GLU A 50 5.22 13.32 -2.42
N ARG A 51 5.76 12.31 -3.09
CA ARG A 51 5.45 11.97 -4.48
C ARG A 51 4.17 11.15 -4.63
N ARG A 52 3.50 10.79 -3.54
CA ARG A 52 2.37 9.85 -3.53
C ARG A 52 2.68 8.55 -4.27
N ALA A 53 3.92 8.09 -4.12
CA ALA A 53 4.35 6.83 -4.70
C ALA A 53 3.76 5.66 -3.92
N SER A 54 3.32 4.63 -4.63
CA SER A 54 2.76 3.43 -4.00
C SER A 54 3.83 2.46 -3.54
N ASP A 55 4.88 2.28 -4.34
CA ASP A 55 5.91 1.28 -4.10
C ASP A 55 7.32 1.81 -4.42
N LEU A 56 8.33 1.25 -3.73
CA LEU A 56 9.75 1.47 -3.95
C LEU A 56 10.44 0.11 -4.01
N PHE A 57 11.34 -0.07 -4.96
CA PHE A 57 12.00 -1.35 -5.23
C PHE A 57 13.52 -1.20 -5.26
N PHE A 58 14.19 -2.13 -4.60
CA PHE A 58 15.64 -2.29 -4.69
C PHE A 58 15.98 -3.72 -5.13
N SER A 59 16.68 -3.84 -6.24
CA SER A 59 17.21 -5.10 -6.75
C SER A 59 18.65 -4.92 -7.18
N ALA A 60 19.47 -5.94 -6.99
CA ALA A 60 20.86 -5.91 -7.43
C ALA A 60 20.95 -5.66 -8.95
N ASP A 61 21.95 -4.92 -9.34
CA ASP A 61 22.29 -4.58 -10.73
C ASP A 61 21.21 -3.77 -11.48
N ALA A 62 20.32 -3.11 -10.75
CA ALA A 62 19.31 -2.22 -11.29
C ALA A 62 19.26 -0.90 -10.50
N PRO A 63 18.93 0.23 -11.15
CA PRO A 63 18.62 1.46 -10.43
C PRO A 63 17.40 1.27 -9.53
N PRO A 64 17.32 1.93 -8.34
CA PRO A 64 16.13 1.86 -7.52
C PRO A 64 14.88 2.28 -8.29
N GLY A 65 13.79 1.53 -8.13
CA GLY A 65 12.53 1.78 -8.80
C GLY A 65 11.50 2.42 -7.86
N ILE A 66 10.80 3.45 -8.32
CA ILE A 66 9.67 4.07 -7.62
C ILE A 66 8.42 3.96 -8.47
N LYS A 67 7.28 3.58 -7.88
CA LYS A 67 6.01 3.46 -8.60
C LYS A 67 5.08 4.60 -8.25
N ILE A 68 4.71 5.40 -9.25
CA ILE A 68 3.82 6.55 -9.13
C ILE A 68 2.68 6.37 -10.12
N GLU A 69 1.44 6.45 -9.65
CA GLU A 69 0.23 6.29 -10.50
C GLU A 69 0.27 5.01 -11.38
N GLY A 70 0.80 3.92 -10.83
CA GLY A 70 0.91 2.64 -11.52
C GLY A 70 2.09 2.51 -12.48
N VAL A 71 2.87 3.57 -12.72
CA VAL A 71 4.06 3.56 -13.56
C VAL A 71 5.32 3.46 -12.71
N THR A 72 6.20 2.50 -13.03
CA THR A 72 7.50 2.36 -12.36
C THR A 72 8.55 3.21 -13.08
N LEU A 73 9.19 4.11 -12.34
CA LEU A 73 10.25 5.00 -12.78
C LEU A 73 11.54 4.66 -12.04
N HIS A 74 12.69 4.96 -12.63
CA HIS A 74 13.98 4.81 -11.96
C HIS A 74 14.32 6.06 -11.12
N LEU A 75 14.86 5.82 -9.91
CA LEU A 75 15.45 6.86 -9.08
C LEU A 75 16.96 6.92 -9.36
N GLY A 76 17.32 7.75 -10.35
CA GLY A 76 18.69 7.83 -10.84
C GLY A 76 18.98 6.85 -11.99
N GLU A 77 20.22 6.86 -12.46
CA GLU A 77 20.69 6.01 -13.57
C GLU A 77 21.63 4.91 -13.10
N GLU A 78 22.21 5.03 -11.91
CA GLU A 78 23.22 4.10 -11.40
C GLU A 78 22.58 2.85 -10.78
N PRO A 79 22.99 1.64 -11.21
CA PRO A 79 22.58 0.39 -10.59
C PRO A 79 23.08 0.28 -9.14
N VAL A 80 22.28 -0.30 -8.27
CA VAL A 80 22.65 -0.61 -6.89
C VAL A 80 23.35 -1.98 -6.83
N SER A 81 24.45 -2.07 -6.11
CA SER A 81 25.15 -3.35 -5.98
C SER A 81 24.37 -4.31 -5.07
N ALA A 82 24.60 -5.63 -5.26
CA ALA A 82 24.02 -6.66 -4.41
C ALA A 82 24.40 -6.46 -2.93
N GLN A 83 25.59 -5.95 -2.67
CA GLN A 83 26.10 -5.66 -1.32
C GLN A 83 25.33 -4.49 -0.67
N ASP A 84 25.05 -3.43 -1.42
CA ASP A 84 24.31 -2.27 -0.91
C ASP A 84 22.85 -2.61 -0.61
N VAL A 85 22.20 -3.40 -1.49
CA VAL A 85 20.83 -3.88 -1.25
C VAL A 85 20.78 -4.79 -0.03
N GLN A 86 21.76 -5.68 0.15
CA GLN A 86 21.86 -6.52 1.32
C GLN A 86 22.08 -5.67 2.59
N ALA A 87 23.00 -4.71 2.56
CA ALA A 87 23.27 -3.83 3.69
C ALA A 87 22.00 -3.03 4.08
N LEU A 88 21.28 -2.49 3.09
CA LEU A 88 20.00 -1.85 3.31
C LEU A 88 19.01 -2.79 3.99
N ALA A 89 18.80 -3.98 3.44
CA ALA A 89 17.85 -4.95 3.98
C ALA A 89 18.17 -5.31 5.44
N TYR A 90 19.46 -5.54 5.74
CA TYR A 90 19.89 -5.89 7.08
C TYR A 90 19.79 -4.74 8.08
N SER A 91 19.94 -3.50 7.63
CA SER A 91 19.73 -2.32 8.48
C SER A 91 18.26 -2.14 8.94
N LEU A 92 17.33 -2.71 8.18
CA LEU A 92 15.89 -2.65 8.47
C LEU A 92 15.42 -3.76 9.42
N MET A 93 16.23 -4.79 9.61
CA MET A 93 15.91 -5.98 10.39
C MET A 93 16.61 -6.00 11.73
N SER A 94 15.90 -6.39 12.79
CA SER A 94 16.52 -6.79 14.06
C SER A 94 17.33 -8.08 13.89
N GLU A 95 18.24 -8.37 14.81
CA GLU A 95 19.06 -9.61 14.77
C GLU A 95 18.20 -10.89 14.70
N ARG A 96 17.04 -10.90 15.36
CA ARG A 96 16.10 -12.03 15.30
C ARG A 96 15.54 -12.20 13.89
N GLN A 97 15.09 -11.09 13.28
CA GLN A 97 14.53 -11.08 11.93
C GLN A 97 15.57 -11.44 10.87
N GLN A 98 16.83 -11.03 11.05
CA GLN A 98 17.93 -11.43 10.18
C GLN A 98 18.14 -12.95 10.19
N LYS A 99 18.14 -13.57 11.39
CA LYS A 99 18.24 -15.04 11.52
C LYS A 99 17.05 -15.77 10.90
N GLU A 100 15.86 -15.23 11.05
CA GLU A 100 14.65 -15.78 10.43
C GLU A 100 14.72 -15.66 8.91
N PHE A 101 15.12 -14.48 8.38
CA PHE A 101 15.32 -14.27 6.96
C PHE A 101 16.35 -15.21 6.34
N GLU A 102 17.48 -15.45 7.02
CA GLU A 102 18.49 -16.41 6.55
C GLU A 102 17.95 -17.85 6.47
N ALA A 103 17.01 -18.21 7.34
CA ALA A 103 16.39 -19.53 7.34
C ALA A 103 15.23 -19.67 6.34
N THR A 104 14.42 -18.61 6.15
CA THR A 104 13.19 -18.66 5.36
C THR A 104 13.34 -18.03 3.97
N MET A 105 14.40 -17.22 3.75
CA MET A 105 14.65 -16.43 2.53
C MET A 105 13.63 -15.33 2.25
N GLU A 106 12.70 -15.08 3.16
CA GLU A 106 11.66 -14.06 3.09
C GLU A 106 11.44 -13.40 4.45
N MET A 107 11.21 -12.09 4.45
CA MET A 107 10.88 -11.34 5.66
C MET A 107 9.87 -10.24 5.32
N ASN A 108 8.79 -10.19 6.08
CA ASN A 108 7.84 -9.10 6.04
C ASN A 108 7.99 -8.27 7.32
N LEU A 109 8.10 -6.96 7.17
CA LEU A 109 8.16 -6.02 8.28
C LEU A 109 7.45 -4.72 7.95
N ALA A 110 7.17 -3.93 8.98
CA ALA A 110 6.56 -2.62 8.81
C ALA A 110 7.35 -1.57 9.58
N ILE A 111 7.50 -0.41 8.99
CA ILE A 111 8.12 0.78 9.60
C ILE A 111 7.08 1.87 9.64
N ALA A 112 6.96 2.54 10.79
CA ALA A 112 6.16 3.75 10.93
C ALA A 112 7.11 4.94 11.05
N LEU A 113 6.95 5.93 10.18
CA LEU A 113 7.66 7.19 10.25
C LEU A 113 6.69 8.26 10.73
N ALA A 114 7.04 8.92 11.85
CA ALA A 114 6.19 9.94 12.47
C ALA A 114 5.82 11.02 11.45
N ASP A 115 4.56 11.43 11.44
CA ASP A 115 3.98 12.45 10.55
C ASP A 115 4.04 12.15 9.04
N VAL A 116 4.66 11.03 8.62
CA VAL A 116 4.77 10.61 7.22
C VAL A 116 3.78 9.49 6.92
N GLY A 117 3.85 8.38 7.65
CA GLY A 117 2.96 7.24 7.45
C GLY A 117 3.60 5.91 7.80
N ARG A 118 2.95 4.83 7.37
CA ARG A 118 3.44 3.46 7.56
C ARG A 118 3.91 2.89 6.24
N PHE A 119 4.97 2.10 6.29
CA PHE A 119 5.55 1.44 5.15
C PHE A 119 5.63 -0.05 5.43
N ARG A 120 5.07 -0.86 4.52
CA ARG A 120 5.24 -2.30 4.53
C ARG A 120 6.44 -2.65 3.69
N ILE A 121 7.31 -3.49 4.22
CA ILE A 121 8.56 -3.87 3.58
C ILE A 121 8.58 -5.40 3.46
N ASN A 122 8.78 -5.87 2.24
CA ASN A 122 9.05 -7.26 1.94
C ASN A 122 10.51 -7.38 1.50
N ILE A 123 11.28 -8.20 2.20
CA ILE A 123 12.66 -8.53 1.90
C ILE A 123 12.68 -9.99 1.45
N TYR A 124 13.26 -10.26 0.31
CA TYR A 124 13.26 -11.61 -0.26
C TYR A 124 14.54 -11.89 -1.05
N ARG A 125 14.83 -13.19 -1.27
CA ARG A 125 15.93 -13.58 -2.13
C ARG A 125 15.47 -13.79 -3.57
N GLN A 126 16.25 -13.26 -4.51
CA GLN A 126 16.06 -13.48 -5.95
C GLN A 126 17.41 -13.71 -6.62
N ARG A 127 17.57 -14.79 -7.40
CA ARG A 127 18.82 -15.14 -8.11
C ARG A 127 20.06 -15.11 -7.22
N GLY A 128 19.94 -15.54 -5.96
CA GLY A 128 21.03 -15.53 -4.99
C GLY A 128 21.31 -14.19 -4.30
N SER A 129 20.69 -13.10 -4.74
CA SER A 129 20.82 -11.77 -4.14
C SER A 129 19.59 -11.40 -3.31
N VAL A 130 19.74 -10.42 -2.43
CA VAL A 130 18.63 -9.83 -1.67
C VAL A 130 17.93 -8.79 -2.52
N ALA A 131 16.62 -8.73 -2.42
CA ALA A 131 15.80 -7.65 -2.97
C ALA A 131 14.84 -7.12 -1.90
N VAL A 132 14.43 -5.86 -2.05
CA VAL A 132 13.53 -5.17 -1.12
C VAL A 132 12.42 -4.50 -1.90
N ALA A 133 11.19 -4.76 -1.50
CA ALA A 133 10.01 -4.05 -1.99
C ALA A 133 9.34 -3.34 -0.80
N MET A 134 9.10 -2.04 -0.93
CA MET A 134 8.46 -1.23 0.08
C MET A 134 7.16 -0.66 -0.46
N ARG A 135 6.09 -0.72 0.32
CA ARG A 135 4.79 -0.15 0.00
C ARG A 135 4.40 0.91 1.02
N TYR A 136 4.03 2.07 0.53
CA TYR A 136 3.49 3.14 1.35
C TYR A 136 2.02 2.89 1.67
N ILE A 137 1.67 2.92 2.95
CA ILE A 137 0.30 2.84 3.44
C ILE A 137 -0.14 4.25 3.79
N THR A 138 -1.02 4.79 2.96
CA THR A 138 -1.47 6.17 3.10
C THR A 138 -2.36 6.37 4.33
N SER A 139 -2.17 7.49 5.01
CA SER A 139 -3.10 7.99 6.02
C SER A 139 -4.16 8.94 5.43
N HIS A 140 -4.07 9.22 4.13
CA HIS A 140 -5.06 10.06 3.47
C HIS A 140 -6.28 9.23 3.05
N ILE A 141 -7.33 9.30 3.86
CA ILE A 141 -8.61 8.65 3.58
C ILE A 141 -9.51 9.68 2.88
N PRO A 142 -10.02 9.39 1.67
CA PRO A 142 -10.90 10.32 0.99
C PRO A 142 -12.22 10.47 1.78
N PRO A 143 -12.75 11.71 1.92
CA PRO A 143 -14.05 11.91 2.55
C PRO A 143 -15.15 11.12 1.83
N LEU A 144 -16.08 10.52 2.60
CA LEU A 144 -17.16 9.70 2.03
C LEU A 144 -17.99 10.46 0.98
N ASP A 145 -18.16 11.77 1.17
CA ASP A 145 -18.87 12.65 0.24
C ASP A 145 -18.18 12.81 -1.12
N SER A 146 -16.86 12.64 -1.15
CA SER A 146 -16.09 12.79 -2.39
C SER A 146 -16.13 11.57 -3.30
N LEU A 147 -16.65 10.45 -2.83
CA LEU A 147 -16.64 9.18 -3.56
C LEU A 147 -17.84 9.03 -4.53
N GLY A 148 -18.78 9.98 -4.54
CA GLY A 148 -19.99 9.88 -5.39
C GLY A 148 -20.90 8.71 -5.03
N LEU A 149 -20.82 8.20 -3.80
CA LEU A 149 -21.62 7.09 -3.30
C LEU A 149 -22.94 7.56 -2.70
N PRO A 150 -23.96 6.68 -2.61
CA PRO A 150 -25.24 7.05 -2.01
C PRO A 150 -25.13 7.55 -0.58
N GLU A 151 -25.81 8.65 -0.24
CA GLU A 151 -25.88 9.24 1.11
C GLU A 151 -26.28 8.25 2.20
N ARG A 152 -27.05 7.23 1.84
CA ARG A 152 -27.48 6.17 2.75
C ARG A 152 -26.34 5.42 3.42
N LEU A 153 -25.12 5.44 2.85
CA LEU A 153 -23.94 4.83 3.49
C LEU A 153 -23.57 5.52 4.81
N LYS A 154 -23.83 6.83 4.92
CA LYS A 154 -23.63 7.59 6.15
C LYS A 154 -24.58 7.11 7.27
N GLU A 155 -25.83 6.81 6.90
CA GLU A 155 -26.82 6.27 7.84
C GLU A 155 -26.41 4.84 8.27
N LEU A 156 -26.04 4.00 7.29
CA LEU A 156 -25.67 2.61 7.53
C LEU A 156 -24.50 2.47 8.49
N ILE A 157 -23.43 3.28 8.34
CA ILE A 157 -22.27 3.17 9.24
C ILE A 157 -22.58 3.68 10.66
N MET A 158 -23.63 4.45 10.84
CA MET A 158 -24.04 4.98 12.15
C MET A 158 -25.02 4.08 12.89
N ILE A 159 -25.55 3.01 12.28
CA ILE A 159 -26.45 2.06 12.99
C ILE A 159 -25.71 1.39 14.15
N PRO A 160 -26.40 1.13 15.27
CA PRO A 160 -25.76 0.54 16.46
C PRO A 160 -25.57 -0.97 16.34
N ARG A 161 -26.30 -1.65 15.47
CA ARG A 161 -26.27 -3.11 15.31
C ARG A 161 -26.60 -3.49 13.89
N GLY A 162 -25.95 -4.53 13.37
CA GLY A 162 -26.21 -5.07 12.05
C GLY A 162 -24.93 -5.54 11.38
N LEU A 163 -25.08 -6.11 10.20
CA LEU A 163 -23.99 -6.53 9.33
C LEU A 163 -24.10 -5.74 8.03
N VAL A 164 -22.98 -5.16 7.60
CA VAL A 164 -22.85 -4.49 6.31
C VAL A 164 -21.82 -5.27 5.49
N LEU A 165 -22.22 -5.72 4.30
CA LEU A 165 -21.33 -6.42 3.37
C LEU A 165 -21.05 -5.53 2.16
N VAL A 166 -19.76 -5.33 1.86
CA VAL A 166 -19.29 -4.61 0.67
C VAL A 166 -18.71 -5.63 -0.30
N VAL A 167 -19.37 -5.81 -1.44
CA VAL A 167 -19.05 -6.86 -2.41
C VAL A 167 -18.67 -6.23 -3.75
N GLY A 168 -17.67 -6.80 -4.41
CA GLY A 168 -17.21 -6.33 -5.72
C GLY A 168 -15.87 -6.95 -6.12
N SER A 169 -15.47 -6.77 -7.38
CA SER A 169 -14.19 -7.25 -7.89
C SER A 169 -13.00 -6.50 -7.25
N THR A 170 -11.80 -7.03 -7.40
CA THR A 170 -10.58 -6.33 -6.99
C THR A 170 -10.46 -5.00 -7.73
N GLY A 171 -10.06 -3.95 -7.03
CA GLY A 171 -9.94 -2.60 -7.59
C GLY A 171 -11.27 -1.84 -7.76
N SER A 172 -12.41 -2.39 -7.31
CA SER A 172 -13.73 -1.70 -7.41
C SER A 172 -13.97 -0.62 -6.34
N GLY A 173 -13.00 -0.37 -5.46
CA GLY A 173 -13.10 0.65 -4.41
C GLY A 173 -13.69 0.16 -3.08
N LYS A 174 -13.79 -1.15 -2.84
CA LYS A 174 -14.31 -1.72 -1.57
C LYS A 174 -13.58 -1.19 -0.34
N SER A 175 -12.26 -1.33 -0.30
CA SER A 175 -11.43 -0.90 0.84
C SER A 175 -11.49 0.61 1.03
N THR A 176 -11.48 1.38 -0.06
CA THR A 176 -11.64 2.84 0.00
C THR A 176 -12.99 3.23 0.58
N THR A 177 -14.07 2.57 0.15
CA THR A 177 -15.42 2.80 0.67
C THR A 177 -15.50 2.48 2.16
N LEU A 178 -14.99 1.31 2.58
CA LEU A 178 -14.97 0.90 3.99
C LEU A 178 -14.16 1.87 4.85
N ALA A 179 -12.95 2.24 4.40
CA ALA A 179 -12.11 3.20 5.11
C ALA A 179 -12.82 4.55 5.27
N SER A 180 -13.45 5.07 4.20
CA SER A 180 -14.20 6.33 4.27
C SER A 180 -15.44 6.25 5.18
N MET A 181 -16.13 5.11 5.21
CA MET A 181 -17.25 4.89 6.14
C MET A 181 -16.77 4.86 7.58
N ILE A 182 -15.69 4.13 7.88
CA ILE A 182 -15.09 4.06 9.22
C ILE A 182 -14.62 5.45 9.66
N ASP A 183 -13.95 6.19 8.78
CA ASP A 183 -13.46 7.54 9.09
C ASP A 183 -14.61 8.51 9.35
N TYR A 184 -15.70 8.44 8.57
CA TYR A 184 -16.92 9.21 8.77
C TYR A 184 -17.54 8.98 10.16
N ARG A 185 -17.61 7.72 10.61
CA ARG A 185 -18.07 7.36 11.95
C ARG A 185 -17.12 7.85 13.03
N ASN A 186 -15.82 7.64 12.83
CA ASN A 186 -14.76 8.07 13.74
C ASN A 186 -14.77 9.58 14.00
N GLU A 187 -15.19 10.38 13.03
CA GLU A 187 -15.34 11.83 13.19
C GLU A 187 -16.57 12.25 14.00
N ARG A 188 -17.61 11.42 14.07
CA ARG A 188 -18.96 11.84 14.54
C ARG A 188 -19.47 11.08 15.75
N ARG A 189 -18.80 10.01 16.12
CA ARG A 189 -19.25 9.17 17.23
C ARG A 189 -18.10 8.70 18.09
N THR A 190 -18.27 8.81 19.39
CA THR A 190 -17.36 8.18 20.37
C THR A 190 -17.57 6.68 20.40
N GLY A 191 -16.52 5.94 20.67
CA GLY A 191 -16.57 4.49 20.79
C GLY A 191 -15.24 3.83 20.45
N HIS A 192 -15.25 2.52 20.33
CA HIS A 192 -14.12 1.70 19.97
C HIS A 192 -14.38 1.02 18.61
N ILE A 193 -13.53 1.27 17.65
CA ILE A 193 -13.56 0.68 16.31
C ILE A 193 -12.35 -0.24 16.21
N LEU A 194 -12.60 -1.52 15.95
CA LEU A 194 -11.55 -2.50 15.69
C LEU A 194 -11.56 -2.85 14.21
N THR A 195 -10.39 -2.81 13.55
CA THR A 195 -10.23 -3.35 12.21
C THR A 195 -9.30 -4.56 12.23
N VAL A 196 -9.60 -5.55 11.39
CA VAL A 196 -8.76 -6.72 11.16
C VAL A 196 -8.57 -6.86 9.65
N GLU A 197 -7.35 -6.75 9.18
CA GLU A 197 -7.04 -6.59 7.75
C GLU A 197 -5.84 -7.45 7.31
N GLU A 198 -5.76 -7.77 6.04
CA GLU A 198 -4.64 -8.51 5.44
C GLU A 198 -4.33 -8.01 4.00
N PRO A 199 -3.51 -6.96 3.87
CA PRO A 199 -2.94 -6.07 4.88
C PRO A 199 -3.84 -4.87 5.24
N VAL A 200 -3.38 -4.04 6.20
CA VAL A 200 -3.94 -2.68 6.42
C VAL A 200 -3.67 -1.84 5.18
N GLU A 201 -4.73 -1.28 4.57
CA GLU A 201 -4.64 -0.44 3.37
C GLU A 201 -4.67 1.07 3.68
N TYR A 202 -5.36 1.47 4.74
CA TYR A 202 -5.48 2.85 5.19
C TYR A 202 -5.20 2.98 6.68
N LEU A 203 -4.47 4.01 7.08
CA LEU A 203 -4.23 4.30 8.49
C LEU A 203 -5.28 5.27 9.01
N HIS A 204 -6.03 4.83 10.02
CA HIS A 204 -6.98 5.67 10.74
C HIS A 204 -6.30 6.36 11.92
N ARG A 205 -6.51 7.66 12.06
CA ARG A 205 -6.15 8.38 13.27
C ARG A 205 -7.28 8.26 14.29
N HIS A 206 -6.97 8.23 15.57
CA HIS A 206 -7.99 8.41 16.60
C HIS A 206 -8.58 9.82 16.47
N LYS A 207 -9.91 9.92 16.41
CA LYS A 207 -10.66 11.19 16.37
C LYS A 207 -11.61 11.22 17.56
N GLN A 208 -12.91 11.04 17.34
CA GLN A 208 -13.86 10.84 18.45
C GLN A 208 -13.85 9.41 18.95
N SER A 209 -13.58 8.45 18.08
CA SER A 209 -13.42 7.05 18.47
C SER A 209 -11.94 6.68 18.66
N ILE A 210 -11.69 5.65 19.46
CA ILE A 210 -10.44 4.90 19.44
C ILE A 210 -10.53 3.94 18.25
N VAL A 211 -9.52 3.92 17.39
CA VAL A 211 -9.46 3.01 16.25
C VAL A 211 -8.23 2.13 16.40
N ASP A 212 -8.44 0.86 16.68
CA ASP A 212 -7.40 -0.14 16.74
C ASP A 212 -7.40 -0.96 15.46
N GLN A 213 -6.27 -1.00 14.78
CA GLN A 213 -6.08 -1.72 13.52
C GLN A 213 -5.13 -2.88 13.73
N ARG A 214 -5.56 -4.08 13.37
CA ARG A 214 -4.78 -5.31 13.54
C ARG A 214 -4.52 -5.94 12.18
N GLU A 215 -3.26 -6.10 11.84
CA GLU A 215 -2.84 -6.75 10.59
C GLU A 215 -2.53 -8.23 10.83
N ILE A 216 -3.06 -9.09 9.96
CA ILE A 216 -2.74 -10.52 9.97
C ILE A 216 -1.25 -10.72 9.67
N GLY A 217 -0.61 -11.59 10.47
CA GLY A 217 0.82 -11.88 10.36
C GLY A 217 1.73 -10.91 11.12
N PHE A 218 1.22 -9.73 11.54
CA PHE A 218 1.97 -8.77 12.35
C PHE A 218 1.39 -8.64 13.76
N ASP A 219 0.10 -8.32 13.87
CA ASP A 219 -0.57 -8.00 15.13
C ASP A 219 -1.43 -9.17 15.62
N THR A 220 -1.78 -10.08 14.72
CA THR A 220 -2.55 -11.29 14.99
C THR A 220 -2.21 -12.40 14.01
N GLN A 221 -2.45 -13.65 14.40
CA GLN A 221 -2.09 -14.82 13.58
C GLN A 221 -3.10 -15.12 12.47
N SER A 222 -4.39 -14.83 12.70
CA SER A 222 -5.47 -15.10 11.75
C SER A 222 -6.69 -14.26 12.06
N TYR A 223 -7.62 -14.18 11.11
CA TYR A 223 -8.94 -13.57 11.32
C TYR A 223 -9.68 -14.24 12.49
N ALA A 224 -9.71 -15.56 12.53
CA ALA A 224 -10.37 -16.32 13.61
C ALA A 224 -9.77 -15.99 14.99
N ALA A 225 -8.43 -15.92 15.09
CA ALA A 225 -7.76 -15.55 16.33
C ALA A 225 -8.09 -14.11 16.75
N ALA A 226 -8.08 -13.18 15.81
CA ALA A 226 -8.42 -11.78 16.05
C ALA A 226 -9.88 -11.64 16.53
N LEU A 227 -10.84 -12.23 15.82
CA LEU A 227 -12.26 -12.15 16.13
C LEU A 227 -12.62 -12.79 17.48
N LYS A 228 -12.00 -13.94 17.80
CA LYS A 228 -12.16 -14.57 19.11
C LYS A 228 -11.74 -13.64 20.25
N ASN A 229 -10.71 -12.86 20.07
CA ASN A 229 -10.23 -11.91 21.07
C ASN A 229 -10.99 -10.58 21.03
N ALA A 230 -11.46 -10.15 19.88
CA ALA A 230 -12.24 -8.92 19.69
C ALA A 230 -13.44 -8.83 20.65
N MET A 231 -14.10 -9.96 20.95
CA MET A 231 -15.21 -10.00 21.89
C MET A 231 -14.83 -9.60 23.33
N ARG A 232 -13.53 -9.56 23.65
CA ARG A 232 -13.01 -9.14 24.97
C ARG A 232 -12.49 -7.69 24.94
N GLU A 233 -12.38 -7.13 23.76
CA GLU A 233 -11.86 -5.76 23.51
C GLU A 233 -13.00 -4.73 23.52
N ALA A 234 -14.26 -5.19 23.69
CA ALA A 234 -15.49 -4.38 23.75
C ALA A 234 -15.64 -3.36 22.59
N PRO A 235 -15.46 -3.76 21.32
CA PRO A 235 -15.62 -2.86 20.20
C PRO A 235 -17.10 -2.53 19.96
N ASP A 236 -17.37 -1.28 19.56
CA ASP A 236 -18.67 -0.85 19.04
C ASP A 236 -18.84 -1.20 17.57
N VAL A 237 -17.70 -1.28 16.84
CA VAL A 237 -17.64 -1.66 15.43
C VAL A 237 -16.45 -2.56 15.20
N ILE A 238 -16.68 -3.63 14.44
CA ILE A 238 -15.61 -4.48 13.91
C ILE A 238 -15.65 -4.38 12.37
N MET A 239 -14.53 -4.01 11.76
CA MET A 239 -14.33 -4.10 10.32
C MET A 239 -13.43 -5.30 10.02
N ILE A 240 -13.85 -6.14 9.08
CA ILE A 240 -13.06 -7.25 8.55
C ILE A 240 -12.70 -6.90 7.12
N GLY A 241 -11.41 -6.87 6.80
CA GLY A 241 -10.91 -6.46 5.49
C GLY A 241 -11.40 -7.35 4.37
N GLU A 242 -11.43 -8.66 4.60
CA GLU A 242 -11.98 -9.63 3.65
C GLU A 242 -12.41 -10.92 4.34
N ILE A 243 -13.32 -11.64 3.69
CA ILE A 243 -13.79 -12.96 4.12
C ILE A 243 -13.36 -13.94 3.03
N ARG A 244 -12.41 -14.83 3.35
CA ARG A 244 -11.85 -15.80 2.40
C ARG A 244 -12.35 -17.23 2.64
N ASP A 245 -12.73 -17.53 3.86
CA ASP A 245 -13.08 -18.88 4.28
C ASP A 245 -14.25 -18.90 5.26
N SER A 246 -14.65 -20.11 5.66
CA SER A 246 -15.76 -20.32 6.60
C SER A 246 -15.40 -20.10 8.06
N GLU A 247 -14.13 -19.88 8.39
CA GLU A 247 -13.69 -19.61 9.76
C GLU A 247 -13.76 -18.12 10.10
N THR A 248 -13.65 -17.28 9.07
CA THR A 248 -13.80 -15.83 9.15
C THR A 248 -15.28 -15.43 9.24
#